data_d7cf1036bce33362dc6022420a096a4c
#
_entry.id   d7cf1036bce33362dc6022420a096a4c
#
_cell.length_a   1.000
_cell.length_b   1.000
_cell.length_c   1.000
_cell.angle_alpha   90.00
_cell.angle_beta   90.00
_cell.angle_gamma   90.00
#
_symmetry.space_group_name_H-M   'P 1'
#
loop_
_entity.id
_entity.type
_entity.pdbx_description
1 polymer ?
#
loop_
_entity_poly.entity_id
_entity_poly.type
_entity_poly.pdbx_seq_one_letter_code
_entity_poly.pdbx_strand_id
1 'polypeptide(L)'
;MKKILAILLAGMMTATALVGCGGGDASSKTDNGSKADNGSSDGAAKIEGSIVDDSYFGDEGTDSKPVTLKVWAPDAAVSLVKEQVEAFKKAYPKRKFKEISVVAQGEKDAATNILNDATTAADVFSFPSDQLNKLVDAGVISQVAFKDAVTEANDEGTVKAGTLNGTLYAYPETNDNGYYLVYDKSVVSDEQAQTLEGVLEACKKAGKKFIMNAGDGYYACTFAFTAGVKIDGLEKDGITQKFVKYDEDEAVATLQAFAK
;
A
#
# COMPACT_ATOMS: atom_id res chain seq x y z
N MET A 1 -22.54 4.22 -12.36
CA MET A 1 -22.15 5.58 -12.80
C MET A 1 -21.20 6.24 -11.80
N LYS A 2 -21.46 6.35 -10.50
CA LYS A 2 -20.47 6.85 -9.48
C LYS A 2 -19.09 6.20 -9.53
N LYS A 3 -18.97 4.99 -10.11
CA LYS A 3 -17.73 4.20 -10.14
C LYS A 3 -16.58 4.86 -10.89
N ILE A 4 -16.86 5.64 -11.94
CA ILE A 4 -15.81 6.25 -12.79
C ILE A 4 -15.06 7.33 -12.02
N LEU A 5 -15.78 8.23 -11.35
CA LEU A 5 -15.15 9.29 -10.55
C LEU A 5 -14.43 8.73 -9.31
N ALA A 6 -14.96 7.66 -8.70
CA ALA A 6 -14.28 6.96 -7.61
C ALA A 6 -12.96 6.31 -8.08
N ILE A 7 -12.96 5.68 -9.25
CA ILE A 7 -11.75 5.08 -9.85
C ILE A 7 -10.67 6.15 -10.08
N LEU A 8 -11.03 7.31 -10.62
CA LEU A 8 -10.08 8.39 -10.86
C LEU A 8 -9.57 9.03 -9.57
N LEU A 9 -10.42 9.18 -8.57
CA LEU A 9 -10.02 9.65 -7.25
C LEU A 9 -9.00 8.68 -6.62
N ALA A 10 -9.25 7.37 -6.68
CA ALA A 10 -8.31 6.37 -6.19
C ALA A 10 -6.96 6.45 -6.93
N GLY A 11 -6.97 6.53 -8.27
CA GLY A 11 -5.75 6.67 -9.06
C GLY A 11 -4.94 7.92 -8.73
N MET A 12 -5.61 9.05 -8.44
CA MET A 12 -4.94 10.30 -8.08
C MET A 12 -4.34 10.26 -6.67
N MET A 13 -4.96 9.57 -5.73
CA MET A 13 -4.41 9.41 -4.37
C MET A 13 -3.07 8.69 -4.36
N THR A 14 -2.88 7.71 -5.25
CA THR A 14 -1.64 6.95 -5.32
C THR A 14 -0.49 7.72 -5.99
N ALA A 15 -0.79 8.58 -6.96
CA ALA A 15 0.22 9.37 -7.68
C ALA A 15 0.88 10.47 -6.82
N THR A 16 0.19 10.98 -5.79
CA THR A 16 0.71 12.05 -4.92
C THR A 16 1.56 11.54 -3.76
N ALA A 17 1.48 10.26 -3.40
CA ALA A 17 2.28 9.68 -2.32
C ALA A 17 3.80 9.58 -2.64
N LEU A 18 4.18 9.67 -3.92
CA LEU A 18 5.57 9.54 -4.38
C LEU A 18 6.43 10.82 -4.27
N VAL A 19 5.86 11.96 -3.88
CA VAL A 19 6.58 13.26 -3.87
C VAL A 19 7.13 13.65 -2.49
N GLY A 20 6.92 12.86 -1.45
CA GLY A 20 7.16 13.26 -0.06
C GLY A 20 8.25 12.53 0.70
N CYS A 21 9.41 12.20 0.13
CA CYS A 21 10.60 11.87 0.95
C CYS A 21 11.89 11.98 0.13
N GLY A 22 12.44 13.16 0.04
CA GLY A 22 13.76 13.43 -0.54
C GLY A 22 14.47 14.50 0.26
N GLY A 23 15.17 14.10 1.33
CA GLY A 23 16.05 14.96 2.08
C GLY A 23 17.12 14.12 2.78
N GLY A 24 18.30 14.04 2.23
CA GLY A 24 19.47 13.43 2.89
C GLY A 24 20.55 13.05 1.89
N ASP A 25 21.60 13.89 1.79
CA ASP A 25 22.80 13.71 1.01
C ASP A 25 23.47 12.34 1.20
N ALA A 26 23.78 11.67 0.10
CA ALA A 26 24.96 10.83 0.00
C ALA A 26 25.39 10.74 -1.47
N SER A 27 26.53 11.33 -1.75
CA SER A 27 27.24 11.38 -3.01
C SER A 27 27.59 10.00 -3.54
N SER A 28 27.15 9.67 -4.75
CA SER A 28 27.93 8.88 -5.68
C SER A 28 27.57 9.26 -7.12
N LYS A 29 28.61 9.73 -7.84
CA LYS A 29 28.54 10.15 -9.23
C LYS A 29 28.32 8.94 -10.14
N THR A 30 27.31 9.00 -10.98
CA THR A 30 27.39 8.48 -12.36
C THR A 30 26.56 9.37 -13.27
N ASP A 31 27.22 9.91 -14.28
CA ASP A 31 26.69 10.75 -15.34
C ASP A 31 25.61 10.02 -16.14
N ASN A 32 24.42 10.62 -16.26
CA ASN A 32 23.77 10.74 -17.56
C ASN A 32 22.73 11.87 -17.51
N GLY A 33 22.89 12.82 -18.41
CA GLY A 33 22.17 14.08 -18.40
C GLY A 33 20.68 13.97 -18.71
N SER A 34 19.89 14.55 -17.85
CA SER A 34 18.62 15.17 -18.21
C SER A 34 18.47 16.40 -17.31
N LYS A 35 18.36 17.56 -17.94
CA LYS A 35 18.20 18.86 -17.30
C LYS A 35 16.92 18.87 -16.46
N ALA A 36 17.07 18.97 -15.16
CA ALA A 36 15.99 19.39 -14.27
C ALA A 36 15.96 20.93 -14.28
N ASP A 37 14.88 21.47 -14.76
CA ASP A 37 14.57 22.91 -14.66
C ASP A 37 14.03 23.19 -13.26
N ASN A 38 14.72 24.05 -12.54
CA ASN A 38 14.44 24.40 -11.15
C ASN A 38 13.46 25.57 -11.15
N GLY A 39 12.17 25.30 -11.06
CA GLY A 39 11.07 26.30 -10.98
C GLY A 39 10.29 26.16 -9.69
N SER A 40 10.45 27.15 -8.84
CA SER A 40 9.79 27.45 -7.58
C SER A 40 8.31 27.04 -7.48
N SER A 41 8.02 26.25 -6.47
CA SER A 41 6.83 26.16 -5.61
C SER A 41 5.56 26.92 -6.00
N ASP A 42 4.58 26.20 -6.53
CA ASP A 42 3.19 26.17 -6.08
C ASP A 42 2.69 24.74 -6.36
N GLY A 43 2.73 23.93 -5.34
CA GLY A 43 2.82 22.48 -5.48
C GLY A 43 1.46 21.79 -5.63
N ALA A 44 0.82 21.95 -6.77
CA ALA A 44 0.04 20.87 -7.30
C ALA A 44 0.94 20.22 -8.35
N ALA A 45 1.44 19.02 -8.11
CA ALA A 45 2.09 18.22 -9.15
C ALA A 45 1.17 18.29 -10.37
N LYS A 46 1.61 18.95 -11.46
CA LYS A 46 0.94 18.84 -12.74
C LYS A 46 0.95 17.37 -13.07
N ILE A 47 -0.20 16.73 -12.94
CA ILE A 47 -0.49 15.51 -13.68
C ILE A 47 -0.56 15.99 -15.12
N GLU A 48 0.56 16.01 -15.81
CA GLU A 48 0.61 16.25 -17.25
C GLU A 48 -0.06 15.05 -17.93
N GLY A 49 -1.22 15.34 -18.45
CA GLY A 49 -2.13 14.40 -19.06
C GLY A 49 -3.21 13.98 -18.07
N SER A 50 -4.35 14.64 -18.12
CA SER A 50 -5.58 13.97 -17.71
C SER A 50 -5.58 12.60 -18.38
N ILE A 51 -5.50 11.52 -17.62
CA ILE A 51 -5.51 10.13 -18.13
C ILE A 51 -6.77 9.91 -18.99
N VAL A 52 -7.77 10.76 -18.83
CA VAL A 52 -9.02 10.73 -19.55
C VAL A 52 -9.47 12.12 -19.97
N ASP A 53 -10.02 12.19 -21.16
CA ASP A 53 -10.77 13.34 -21.63
C ASP A 53 -12.05 13.52 -20.79
N ASP A 54 -12.50 14.76 -20.66
CA ASP A 54 -13.69 15.12 -19.88
C ASP A 54 -14.97 14.39 -20.39
N SER A 55 -15.01 14.02 -21.68
CA SER A 55 -16.10 13.24 -22.29
C SER A 55 -16.24 11.83 -21.71
N TYR A 56 -15.17 11.27 -21.13
CA TYR A 56 -15.18 9.94 -20.49
C TYR A 56 -16.19 9.85 -19.34
N PHE A 57 -16.47 10.94 -18.68
CA PHE A 57 -17.40 10.98 -17.53
C PHE A 57 -18.87 10.98 -17.96
N GLY A 58 -19.17 11.23 -19.25
CA GLY A 58 -20.54 11.37 -19.69
C GLY A 58 -21.27 12.47 -18.90
N ASP A 59 -22.40 12.12 -18.33
CA ASP A 59 -23.26 13.02 -17.54
C ASP A 59 -22.98 12.98 -16.01
N GLU A 60 -21.97 12.22 -15.57
CA GLU A 60 -21.58 12.19 -14.14
C GLU A 60 -20.94 13.50 -13.71
N GLY A 61 -21.32 14.01 -12.55
CA GLY A 61 -20.84 15.27 -12.03
C GLY A 61 -21.25 16.49 -12.86
N THR A 62 -22.40 16.44 -13.53
CA THR A 62 -23.04 17.64 -14.10
C THR A 62 -23.89 18.34 -13.06
N ASP A 63 -24.36 19.57 -13.36
CA ASP A 63 -25.26 20.30 -12.46
C ASP A 63 -26.58 19.55 -12.18
N SER A 64 -27.06 18.80 -13.19
CA SER A 64 -28.27 17.97 -13.06
C SER A 64 -28.00 16.62 -12.35
N LYS A 65 -26.73 16.20 -12.25
CA LYS A 65 -26.35 14.90 -11.71
C LYS A 65 -25.04 14.97 -10.90
N PRO A 66 -25.03 15.77 -9.82
CA PRO A 66 -23.85 15.91 -8.97
C PRO A 66 -23.53 14.58 -8.27
N VAL A 67 -22.24 14.32 -8.07
CA VAL A 67 -21.75 13.06 -7.49
C VAL A 67 -21.48 13.21 -6.01
N THR A 68 -21.83 12.17 -5.24
CA THR A 68 -21.43 12.00 -3.85
C THR A 68 -20.52 10.79 -3.75
N LEU A 69 -19.33 10.96 -3.15
CA LEU A 69 -18.37 9.90 -2.89
C LEU A 69 -18.07 9.79 -1.41
N LYS A 70 -17.78 8.59 -0.96
CA LYS A 70 -17.23 8.28 0.36
C LYS A 70 -15.88 7.63 0.20
N VAL A 71 -14.90 8.11 0.93
CA VAL A 71 -13.53 7.58 0.97
C VAL A 71 -13.23 7.10 2.38
N TRP A 72 -12.71 5.89 2.52
CA TRP A 72 -12.12 5.40 3.76
C TRP A 72 -10.61 5.53 3.68
N ALA A 73 -10.02 6.05 4.74
CA ALA A 73 -8.58 6.21 4.89
C ALA A 73 -8.14 5.82 6.30
N PRO A 74 -6.93 5.29 6.49
CA PRO A 74 -6.36 5.10 7.83
C PRO A 74 -6.39 6.41 8.62
N ASP A 75 -6.59 6.33 9.92
CA ASP A 75 -6.73 7.52 10.78
C ASP A 75 -5.58 8.52 10.60
N ALA A 76 -4.35 8.01 10.54
CA ALA A 76 -3.15 8.82 10.31
C ALA A 76 -3.11 9.49 8.90
N ALA A 77 -3.81 8.95 7.91
CA ALA A 77 -3.81 9.44 6.53
C ALA A 77 -5.01 10.35 6.20
N VAL A 78 -5.99 10.48 7.09
CA VAL A 78 -7.22 11.26 6.83
C VAL A 78 -6.93 12.69 6.36
N SER A 79 -5.95 13.38 6.97
CA SER A 79 -5.59 14.75 6.57
C SER A 79 -5.03 14.79 5.16
N LEU A 80 -4.11 13.90 4.83
CA LEU A 80 -3.51 13.77 3.50
C LEU A 80 -4.58 13.48 2.45
N VAL A 81 -5.45 12.51 2.72
CA VAL A 81 -6.51 12.12 1.78
C VAL A 81 -7.51 13.27 1.55
N LYS A 82 -7.80 14.09 2.55
CA LYS A 82 -8.60 15.31 2.36
C LYS A 82 -7.92 16.31 1.43
N GLU A 83 -6.61 16.52 1.55
CA GLU A 83 -5.83 17.37 0.64
C GLU A 83 -5.84 16.82 -0.79
N GLN A 84 -5.69 15.52 -0.95
CA GLN A 84 -5.79 14.83 -2.25
C GLN A 84 -7.19 14.99 -2.88
N VAL A 85 -8.25 14.90 -2.09
CA VAL A 85 -9.63 15.17 -2.54
C VAL A 85 -9.79 16.60 -3.05
N GLU A 86 -9.20 17.59 -2.37
CA GLU A 86 -9.26 18.97 -2.86
C GLU A 86 -8.42 19.16 -4.15
N ALA A 87 -7.29 18.49 -4.26
CA ALA A 87 -6.51 18.48 -5.50
C ALA A 87 -7.29 17.83 -6.65
N PHE A 88 -7.98 16.73 -6.38
CA PHE A 88 -8.86 16.05 -7.34
C PHE A 88 -9.99 17.00 -7.84
N LYS A 89 -10.68 17.69 -6.93
CA LYS A 89 -11.72 18.65 -7.32
C LYS A 89 -11.15 19.76 -8.21
N LYS A 90 -9.95 20.25 -7.91
CA LYS A 90 -9.27 21.28 -8.73
C LYS A 90 -8.88 20.75 -10.12
N ALA A 91 -8.48 19.49 -10.23
CA ALA A 91 -8.13 18.86 -11.50
C ALA A 91 -9.35 18.66 -12.44
N TYR A 92 -10.54 18.55 -11.86
CA TYR A 92 -11.78 18.36 -12.60
C TYR A 92 -12.82 19.48 -12.32
N PRO A 93 -12.51 20.76 -12.69
CA PRO A 93 -13.32 21.93 -12.30
C PRO A 93 -14.70 21.95 -12.95
N LYS A 94 -14.91 21.24 -14.03
CA LYS A 94 -16.21 21.12 -14.71
C LYS A 94 -17.14 20.12 -14.01
N ARG A 95 -16.62 19.33 -13.08
CA ARG A 95 -17.41 18.30 -12.37
C ARG A 95 -17.98 18.86 -11.08
N LYS A 96 -19.23 18.50 -10.80
CA LYS A 96 -19.97 18.91 -9.61
C LYS A 96 -20.00 17.78 -8.60
N PHE A 97 -19.42 18.06 -7.46
CA PHE A 97 -19.44 17.15 -6.32
C PHE A 97 -20.41 17.72 -5.28
N LYS A 98 -21.46 16.96 -4.97
CA LYS A 98 -22.33 17.29 -3.86
C LYS A 98 -21.58 17.17 -2.54
N GLU A 99 -20.81 16.06 -2.41
CA GLU A 99 -19.98 15.77 -1.27
C GLU A 99 -18.91 14.74 -1.65
N ILE A 100 -17.70 14.91 -1.14
CA ILE A 100 -16.70 13.84 -1.04
C ILE A 100 -16.30 13.74 0.43
N SER A 101 -16.85 12.76 1.14
CA SER A 101 -16.56 12.55 2.55
C SER A 101 -15.34 11.63 2.74
N VAL A 102 -14.43 12.00 3.64
CA VAL A 102 -13.29 11.17 4.05
C VAL A 102 -13.49 10.76 5.49
N VAL A 103 -13.62 9.45 5.71
CA VAL A 103 -13.92 8.84 7.01
C VAL A 103 -12.76 7.96 7.45
N ALA A 104 -12.37 8.05 8.70
CA ALA A 104 -11.35 7.18 9.30
C ALA A 104 -11.82 5.74 9.30
N GLN A 105 -11.07 4.87 8.63
CA GLN A 105 -11.27 3.42 8.61
C GLN A 105 -9.93 2.77 8.31
N GLY A 106 -9.44 1.94 9.23
CA GLY A 106 -8.20 1.20 9.03
C GLY A 106 -8.32 0.20 7.87
N GLU A 107 -7.27 0.11 7.08
CA GLU A 107 -7.16 -0.78 5.93
C GLU A 107 -7.36 -2.25 6.31
N LYS A 108 -6.88 -2.66 7.48
CA LYS A 108 -7.01 -4.03 8.00
C LYS A 108 -8.46 -4.50 8.08
N ASP A 109 -9.37 -3.61 8.48
CA ASP A 109 -10.78 -3.93 8.71
C ASP A 109 -11.68 -3.55 7.52
N ALA A 110 -11.16 -2.79 6.55
CA ALA A 110 -11.93 -2.27 5.43
C ALA A 110 -12.59 -3.40 4.62
N ALA A 111 -11.84 -4.44 4.28
CA ALA A 111 -12.38 -5.59 3.55
C ALA A 111 -13.49 -6.30 4.30
N THR A 112 -13.31 -6.52 5.62
CA THR A 112 -14.35 -7.15 6.46
C THR A 112 -15.61 -6.30 6.50
N ASN A 113 -15.48 -4.99 6.66
CA ASN A 113 -16.63 -4.08 6.74
C ASN A 113 -17.39 -4.02 5.41
N ILE A 114 -16.68 -4.02 4.27
CA ILE A 114 -17.31 -4.05 2.94
C ILE A 114 -18.05 -5.37 2.71
N LEU A 115 -17.46 -6.49 3.08
CA LEU A 115 -18.05 -7.81 2.91
C LEU A 115 -19.29 -8.00 3.79
N ASN A 116 -19.33 -7.36 4.96
CA ASN A 116 -20.49 -7.37 5.84
C ASN A 116 -21.63 -6.50 5.32
N ASP A 117 -21.33 -5.30 4.79
CA ASP A 117 -22.34 -4.40 4.21
C ASP A 117 -21.74 -3.49 3.12
N ALA A 118 -21.82 -3.95 1.88
CA ALA A 118 -21.37 -3.19 0.73
C ALA A 118 -22.25 -1.96 0.43
N THR A 119 -23.46 -1.86 0.98
CA THR A 119 -24.38 -0.76 0.68
C THR A 119 -24.00 0.53 1.41
N THR A 120 -23.39 0.41 2.58
CA THR A 120 -22.93 1.53 3.41
C THR A 120 -21.42 1.75 3.31
N ALA A 121 -20.73 0.91 2.58
CA ALA A 121 -19.27 0.98 2.39
C ALA A 121 -18.82 2.25 1.64
N ALA A 122 -17.52 2.49 1.63
CA ALA A 122 -16.92 3.56 0.86
C ALA A 122 -16.87 3.23 -0.64
N ASP A 123 -16.89 4.27 -1.48
CA ASP A 123 -16.66 4.15 -2.93
C ASP A 123 -15.16 3.96 -3.25
N VAL A 124 -14.28 4.45 -2.36
CA VAL A 124 -12.81 4.31 -2.43
C VAL A 124 -12.28 3.96 -1.05
N PHE A 125 -11.40 2.98 -0.99
CA PHE A 125 -10.80 2.50 0.27
C PHE A 125 -9.47 1.81 0.06
N SER A 126 -8.63 1.83 1.08
CA SER A 126 -7.36 1.08 1.14
C SER A 126 -7.57 -0.29 1.75
N PHE A 127 -6.79 -1.27 1.30
CA PHE A 127 -6.79 -2.62 1.87
C PHE A 127 -5.42 -3.30 1.63
N PRO A 128 -4.99 -4.20 2.51
CA PRO A 128 -3.76 -4.98 2.31
C PRO A 128 -3.94 -6.02 1.19
N SER A 129 -2.89 -6.27 0.44
CA SER A 129 -2.93 -7.11 -0.79
C SER A 129 -3.40 -8.55 -0.56
N ASP A 130 -3.26 -9.09 0.65
CA ASP A 130 -3.76 -10.42 1.03
C ASP A 130 -5.31 -10.51 1.05
N GLN A 131 -6.01 -9.38 1.03
CA GLN A 131 -7.47 -9.32 0.95
C GLN A 131 -8.02 -9.29 -0.48
N LEU A 132 -7.13 -9.13 -1.49
CA LEU A 132 -7.52 -8.92 -2.89
C LEU A 132 -8.49 -10.00 -3.39
N ASN A 133 -8.15 -11.28 -3.17
CA ASN A 133 -8.94 -12.40 -3.67
C ASN A 133 -10.37 -12.36 -3.14
N LYS A 134 -10.54 -12.15 -1.83
CA LYS A 134 -11.87 -12.09 -1.19
C LYS A 134 -12.74 -10.97 -1.75
N LEU A 135 -12.13 -9.80 -2.02
CA LEU A 135 -12.84 -8.64 -2.55
C LEU A 135 -13.23 -8.82 -4.01
N VAL A 136 -12.37 -9.46 -4.81
CA VAL A 136 -12.67 -9.79 -6.21
C VAL A 136 -13.76 -10.85 -6.30
N ASP A 137 -13.65 -11.94 -5.52
CA ASP A 137 -14.64 -13.03 -5.52
C ASP A 137 -16.01 -12.55 -5.07
N ALA A 138 -16.08 -11.61 -4.12
CA ALA A 138 -17.31 -10.99 -3.69
C ALA A 138 -17.87 -9.95 -4.70
N GLY A 139 -17.11 -9.60 -5.74
CA GLY A 139 -17.51 -8.62 -6.76
C GLY A 139 -17.67 -7.19 -6.24
N VAL A 140 -17.01 -6.86 -5.12
CA VAL A 140 -17.16 -5.55 -4.45
C VAL A 140 -16.13 -4.52 -4.92
N ILE A 141 -15.08 -4.93 -5.64
CA ILE A 141 -14.11 -4.04 -6.27
C ILE A 141 -14.16 -4.13 -7.80
N SER A 142 -13.79 -3.05 -8.46
CA SER A 142 -13.79 -2.95 -9.92
C SER A 142 -12.37 -3.12 -10.48
N GLN A 143 -12.27 -3.56 -11.73
CA GLN A 143 -11.01 -3.54 -12.46
C GLN A 143 -10.48 -2.11 -12.58
N VAL A 144 -9.16 -1.97 -12.57
CA VAL A 144 -8.47 -0.70 -12.82
C VAL A 144 -8.67 -0.30 -14.28
N ALA A 145 -9.24 0.88 -14.50
CA ALA A 145 -9.62 1.35 -15.83
C ALA A 145 -8.41 1.74 -16.69
N PHE A 146 -7.29 2.15 -16.10
CA PHE A 146 -6.11 2.67 -16.78
C PHE A 146 -4.89 1.80 -16.48
N LYS A 147 -5.02 0.50 -16.72
CA LYS A 147 -4.01 -0.51 -16.37
C LYS A 147 -2.61 -0.12 -16.85
N ASP A 148 -2.47 0.29 -18.11
CA ASP A 148 -1.15 0.55 -18.70
C ASP A 148 -0.45 1.74 -18.02
N ALA A 149 -1.18 2.84 -17.79
CA ALA A 149 -0.64 4.00 -17.08
C ALA A 149 -0.28 3.68 -15.61
N VAL A 150 -1.09 2.86 -14.94
CA VAL A 150 -0.79 2.43 -13.57
C VAL A 150 0.43 1.51 -13.55
N THR A 151 0.55 0.60 -14.51
CA THR A 151 1.68 -0.33 -14.59
C THR A 151 2.99 0.40 -14.90
N GLU A 152 2.96 1.40 -15.77
CA GLU A 152 4.13 2.21 -16.11
C GLU A 152 4.60 3.09 -14.94
N ALA A 153 3.67 3.57 -14.12
CA ALA A 153 3.95 4.49 -13.01
C ALA A 153 4.37 3.80 -11.70
N ASN A 154 4.32 2.47 -11.60
CA ASN A 154 4.53 1.74 -10.34
C ASN A 154 5.50 0.57 -10.51
N ASP A 155 6.11 0.14 -9.40
CA ASP A 155 6.97 -1.03 -9.38
C ASP A 155 6.19 -2.31 -9.74
N GLU A 156 6.85 -3.22 -10.47
CA GLU A 156 6.27 -4.50 -10.89
C GLU A 156 5.70 -5.32 -9.72
N GLY A 157 6.39 -5.31 -8.58
CA GLY A 157 5.96 -6.00 -7.37
C GLY A 157 4.63 -5.50 -6.83
N THR A 158 4.45 -4.17 -6.80
CA THR A 158 3.20 -3.54 -6.32
C THR A 158 2.04 -3.74 -7.30
N VAL A 159 2.30 -3.66 -8.60
CA VAL A 159 1.32 -3.97 -9.64
C VAL A 159 0.89 -5.44 -9.55
N LYS A 160 1.84 -6.35 -9.36
CA LYS A 160 1.56 -7.77 -9.18
C LYS A 160 0.69 -8.03 -7.93
N ALA A 161 0.95 -7.34 -6.83
CA ALA A 161 0.17 -7.46 -5.60
C ALA A 161 -1.30 -7.01 -5.77
N GLY A 162 -1.58 -6.08 -6.68
CA GLY A 162 -2.93 -5.63 -7.05
C GLY A 162 -3.58 -6.44 -8.18
N THR A 163 -2.90 -7.48 -8.70
CA THR A 163 -3.33 -8.23 -9.88
C THR A 163 -3.80 -9.64 -9.51
N LEU A 164 -4.97 -10.03 -9.97
CA LEU A 164 -5.50 -11.38 -9.85
C LEU A 164 -5.86 -11.93 -11.24
N ASN A 165 -5.36 -13.14 -11.55
CA ASN A 165 -5.60 -13.82 -12.84
C ASN A 165 -5.32 -12.92 -14.08
N GLY A 166 -4.26 -12.11 -14.02
CA GLY A 166 -3.84 -11.20 -15.09
C GLY A 166 -4.64 -9.89 -15.19
N THR A 167 -5.61 -9.68 -14.31
CA THR A 167 -6.42 -8.46 -14.25
C THR A 167 -6.03 -7.62 -13.04
N LEU A 168 -5.73 -6.34 -13.25
CA LEU A 168 -5.41 -5.38 -12.20
C LEU A 168 -6.71 -4.85 -11.58
N TYR A 169 -6.87 -5.00 -10.26
CA TYR A 169 -8.05 -4.58 -9.49
C TYR A 169 -7.78 -3.49 -8.48
N ALA A 170 -6.52 -3.22 -8.15
CA ALA A 170 -6.16 -2.22 -7.17
C ALA A 170 -5.08 -1.27 -7.70
N TYR A 171 -5.18 0.00 -7.30
CA TYR A 171 -4.12 0.98 -7.48
C TYR A 171 -3.11 0.77 -6.35
N PRO A 172 -1.79 0.64 -6.64
CA PRO A 172 -0.77 0.60 -5.60
C PRO A 172 -0.78 1.90 -4.79
N GLU A 173 -0.88 1.81 -3.48
CA GLU A 173 -0.86 2.98 -2.59
C GLU A 173 0.52 3.15 -1.97
N THR A 174 1.05 2.09 -1.34
CA THR A 174 2.37 2.07 -0.75
C THR A 174 3.07 0.73 -0.99
N ASN A 175 4.40 0.71 -0.81
CA ASN A 175 5.25 -0.49 -0.85
C ASN A 175 6.16 -0.51 0.38
N ASP A 176 5.62 -0.20 1.55
CA ASP A 176 6.36 -0.02 2.79
C ASP A 176 6.15 -1.14 3.82
N ASN A 177 5.27 -2.10 3.52
CA ASN A 177 4.93 -3.17 4.45
C ASN A 177 5.91 -4.33 4.36
N GLY A 178 7.01 -4.23 5.07
CA GLY A 178 8.05 -5.24 5.16
C GLY A 178 8.61 -5.39 6.57
N TYR A 179 9.44 -6.44 6.76
CA TYR A 179 10.16 -6.63 8.01
C TYR A 179 11.46 -5.86 7.99
N TYR A 180 11.73 -5.09 9.04
CA TYR A 180 12.99 -4.42 9.24
C TYR A 180 13.31 -4.30 10.72
N LEU A 181 14.60 -4.26 11.03
CA LEU A 181 15.13 -4.06 12.38
C LEU A 181 15.54 -2.61 12.55
N VAL A 182 14.97 -1.93 13.55
CA VAL A 182 15.43 -0.62 14.01
C VAL A 182 16.32 -0.82 15.24
N TYR A 183 17.54 -0.28 15.21
CA TYR A 183 18.49 -0.41 16.31
C TYR A 183 19.28 0.87 16.55
N ASP A 184 19.70 1.05 17.80
CA ASP A 184 20.57 2.14 18.23
C ASP A 184 22.01 1.79 17.89
N LYS A 185 22.64 2.50 16.94
CA LYS A 185 24.02 2.27 16.52
C LYS A 185 25.07 2.49 17.63
N SER A 186 24.71 3.19 18.72
CA SER A 186 25.59 3.30 19.90
C SER A 186 25.60 2.04 20.75
N VAL A 187 24.62 1.12 20.54
CA VAL A 187 24.45 -0.13 21.29
C VAL A 187 24.80 -1.34 20.42
N VAL A 188 24.30 -1.37 19.19
CA VAL A 188 24.46 -2.48 18.24
C VAL A 188 25.21 -1.96 17.02
N SER A 189 26.36 -2.54 16.69
CA SER A 189 27.08 -2.21 15.46
C SER A 189 26.39 -2.80 14.22
N ASP A 190 26.67 -2.25 13.03
CA ASP A 190 26.14 -2.75 11.78
C ASP A 190 26.52 -4.23 11.53
N GLU A 191 27.69 -4.67 12.03
CA GLU A 191 28.14 -6.05 11.98
C GLU A 191 27.30 -6.95 12.90
N GLN A 192 27.05 -6.52 14.14
CA GLN A 192 26.24 -7.25 15.10
C GLN A 192 24.77 -7.33 14.66
N ALA A 193 24.28 -6.33 13.92
CA ALA A 193 22.91 -6.30 13.40
C ALA A 193 22.64 -7.34 12.30
N GLN A 194 23.67 -8.02 11.79
CA GLN A 194 23.51 -9.05 10.75
C GLN A 194 22.94 -10.36 11.28
N THR A 195 22.96 -10.58 12.61
CA THR A 195 22.42 -11.79 13.24
C THR A 195 21.61 -11.43 14.46
N LEU A 196 20.59 -12.25 14.76
CA LEU A 196 19.78 -12.06 15.96
C LEU A 196 20.64 -12.22 17.22
N GLU A 197 21.55 -13.19 17.24
CA GLU A 197 22.50 -13.45 18.34
C GLU A 197 23.37 -12.21 18.61
N GLY A 198 23.92 -11.59 17.57
CA GLY A 198 24.72 -10.39 17.69
C GLY A 198 23.94 -9.22 18.29
N VAL A 199 22.68 -9.03 17.89
CA VAL A 199 21.78 -8.03 18.48
C VAL A 199 21.50 -8.33 19.95
N LEU A 200 21.16 -9.58 20.29
CA LEU A 200 20.84 -9.98 21.65
C LEU A 200 22.05 -9.84 22.60
N GLU A 201 23.24 -10.23 22.15
CA GLU A 201 24.47 -10.08 22.92
C GLU A 201 24.84 -8.61 23.17
N ALA A 202 24.73 -7.77 22.13
CA ALA A 202 24.99 -6.34 22.24
C ALA A 202 23.99 -5.68 23.21
N CYS A 203 22.71 -5.99 23.08
CA CYS A 203 21.68 -5.50 23.98
C CYS A 203 21.94 -5.94 25.43
N LYS A 204 22.25 -7.20 25.65
CA LYS A 204 22.56 -7.75 26.97
C LYS A 204 23.76 -7.05 27.61
N LYS A 205 24.84 -6.87 26.85
CA LYS A 205 26.07 -6.18 27.31
C LYS A 205 25.78 -4.73 27.70
N ALA A 206 24.93 -4.05 26.98
CA ALA A 206 24.56 -2.66 27.22
C ALA A 206 23.41 -2.48 28.25
N GLY A 207 22.87 -3.57 28.81
CA GLY A 207 21.70 -3.51 29.68
C GLY A 207 20.43 -3.02 28.99
N LYS A 208 20.32 -3.23 27.67
CA LYS A 208 19.18 -2.87 26.84
C LYS A 208 18.33 -4.11 26.48
N LYS A 209 17.17 -3.87 25.87
CA LYS A 209 16.25 -4.94 25.49
C LYS A 209 16.08 -4.97 23.98
N PHE A 210 16.01 -6.17 23.43
CA PHE A 210 15.39 -6.43 22.13
C PHE A 210 13.87 -6.56 22.35
N ILE A 211 13.07 -5.91 21.52
CA ILE A 211 11.61 -5.89 21.62
C ILE A 211 11.02 -6.29 20.29
N MET A 212 10.14 -7.28 20.30
CA MET A 212 9.30 -7.62 19.15
C MET A 212 7.93 -8.08 19.64
N ASN A 213 6.91 -7.92 18.81
CA ASN A 213 5.58 -8.43 19.09
C ASN A 213 5.46 -9.90 18.66
N ALA A 214 6.01 -10.81 19.46
CA ALA A 214 6.01 -12.23 19.17
C ALA A 214 4.61 -12.90 19.26
N GLY A 215 3.64 -12.22 19.88
CA GLY A 215 2.25 -12.68 19.95
C GLY A 215 1.44 -12.41 18.68
N ASP A 216 1.97 -11.61 17.76
CA ASP A 216 1.35 -11.35 16.46
C ASP A 216 1.95 -12.28 15.39
N GLY A 217 1.08 -13.04 14.71
CA GLY A 217 1.49 -13.99 13.68
C GLY A 217 2.27 -13.35 12.53
N TYR A 218 2.00 -12.10 12.19
CA TYR A 218 2.75 -11.37 11.17
C TYR A 218 4.24 -11.29 11.54
N TYR A 219 4.57 -10.84 12.75
CA TYR A 219 5.97 -10.75 13.20
C TYR A 219 6.57 -12.13 13.51
N ALA A 220 5.78 -13.07 14.07
CA ALA A 220 6.25 -14.41 14.37
C ALA A 220 6.65 -15.20 13.10
N CYS A 221 6.05 -14.91 11.93
CA CYS A 221 6.43 -15.51 10.66
C CYS A 221 7.90 -15.28 10.28
N THR A 222 8.58 -14.25 10.79
CA THR A 222 10.01 -14.04 10.53
C THR A 222 10.85 -15.25 10.92
N PHE A 223 10.53 -15.93 12.02
CA PHE A 223 11.23 -17.16 12.43
C PHE A 223 10.95 -18.32 11.49
N ALA A 224 9.72 -18.47 11.01
CA ALA A 224 9.37 -19.49 10.03
C ALA A 224 10.14 -19.26 8.70
N PHE A 225 10.23 -18.04 8.23
CA PHE A 225 10.99 -17.70 7.02
C PHE A 225 12.49 -17.95 7.19
N THR A 226 13.03 -17.65 8.38
CA THR A 226 14.44 -17.96 8.71
C THR A 226 14.69 -19.47 8.71
N ALA A 227 13.70 -20.27 9.12
CA ALA A 227 13.75 -21.73 9.04
C ALA A 227 13.50 -22.28 7.61
N GLY A 228 13.48 -21.43 6.60
CA GLY A 228 13.35 -21.84 5.21
C GLY A 228 11.92 -22.14 4.76
N VAL A 229 10.90 -21.84 5.56
CA VAL A 229 9.49 -21.93 5.13
C VAL A 229 9.26 -20.92 4.01
N LYS A 230 8.70 -21.39 2.90
CA LYS A 230 8.29 -20.57 1.76
C LYS A 230 6.80 -20.72 1.56
N ILE A 231 6.12 -19.59 1.46
CA ILE A 231 4.69 -19.51 1.19
C ILE A 231 4.54 -18.95 -0.23
N ASP A 232 3.96 -19.74 -1.14
CA ASP A 232 3.78 -19.35 -2.54
C ASP A 232 2.30 -19.12 -2.84
N GLY A 233 1.82 -17.92 -2.48
CA GLY A 233 0.46 -17.50 -2.78
C GLY A 233 -0.63 -18.40 -2.22
N LEU A 234 -1.77 -18.44 -2.90
CA LEU A 234 -2.94 -19.19 -2.50
C LEU A 234 -3.21 -20.35 -3.46
N GLU A 235 -3.91 -21.39 -3.00
CA GLU A 235 -4.50 -22.41 -3.84
C GLU A 235 -5.62 -21.82 -4.71
N LYS A 236 -6.17 -22.65 -5.61
CA LYS A 236 -7.25 -22.22 -6.53
C LYS A 236 -8.53 -21.78 -5.81
N ASP A 237 -8.70 -22.19 -4.55
CA ASP A 237 -9.83 -21.79 -3.71
C ASP A 237 -9.73 -20.34 -3.21
N GLY A 238 -8.60 -19.65 -3.46
CA GLY A 238 -8.37 -18.28 -3.05
C GLY A 238 -8.19 -18.06 -1.54
N ILE A 239 -8.15 -19.13 -0.74
CA ILE A 239 -8.11 -19.10 0.74
C ILE A 239 -6.93 -19.87 1.30
N THR A 240 -6.69 -21.07 0.77
CA THR A 240 -5.66 -21.97 1.28
C THR A 240 -4.28 -21.52 0.86
N GLN A 241 -3.38 -21.33 1.82
CA GLN A 241 -1.96 -20.98 1.55
C GLN A 241 -1.21 -22.17 0.97
N LYS A 242 -0.40 -21.93 -0.05
CA LYS A 242 0.55 -22.90 -0.57
C LYS A 242 1.87 -22.82 0.17
N PHE A 243 2.35 -23.98 0.60
CA PHE A 243 3.71 -24.13 1.07
C PHE A 243 4.56 -24.69 -0.07
N VAL A 244 5.56 -23.93 -0.50
CA VAL A 244 6.50 -24.35 -1.54
C VAL A 244 7.59 -25.22 -0.96
N LYS A 245 8.07 -24.87 0.22
CA LYS A 245 9.11 -25.61 0.94
C LYS A 245 8.86 -25.52 2.43
N TYR A 246 8.99 -26.65 3.09
CA TYR A 246 9.00 -26.77 4.53
C TYR A 246 10.01 -27.84 4.93
N ASP A 247 11.01 -27.47 5.72
CA ASP A 247 11.96 -28.39 6.32
C ASP A 247 11.58 -28.59 7.78
N GLU A 248 11.08 -29.78 8.13
CA GLU A 248 10.55 -30.03 9.48
C GLU A 248 11.63 -29.92 10.55
N ASP A 249 12.82 -30.45 10.31
CA ASP A 249 13.91 -30.45 11.29
C ASP A 249 14.39 -29.03 11.58
N GLU A 250 14.57 -28.21 10.54
CA GLU A 250 15.00 -26.84 10.65
C GLU A 250 13.93 -25.95 11.29
N ALA A 251 12.66 -26.14 10.92
CA ALA A 251 11.53 -25.44 11.51
C ALA A 251 11.35 -25.78 12.99
N VAL A 252 11.47 -27.05 13.37
CA VAL A 252 11.40 -27.48 14.78
C VAL A 252 12.55 -26.89 15.58
N ALA A 253 13.78 -26.91 15.05
CA ALA A 253 14.94 -26.32 15.72
C ALA A 253 14.76 -24.81 15.92
N THR A 254 14.26 -24.10 14.92
CA THR A 254 13.99 -22.64 14.99
C THR A 254 12.90 -22.33 16.02
N LEU A 255 11.79 -23.09 16.02
CA LEU A 255 10.70 -22.90 16.99
C LEU A 255 11.15 -23.22 18.42
N GLN A 256 11.99 -24.25 18.61
CA GLN A 256 12.59 -24.55 19.91
C GLN A 256 13.54 -23.46 20.39
N ALA A 257 14.31 -22.84 19.50
CA ALA A 257 15.17 -21.71 19.85
C ALA A 257 14.34 -20.47 20.23
N PHE A 258 13.25 -20.22 19.52
CA PHE A 258 12.33 -19.14 19.79
C PHE A 258 11.57 -19.28 21.13
N ALA A 259 11.28 -20.53 21.55
CA ALA A 259 10.55 -20.83 22.79
C ALA A 259 11.43 -20.75 24.07
N LYS A 260 12.76 -20.65 23.95
CA LYS A 260 13.72 -20.50 25.06
C LYS A 260 13.96 -19.05 25.42
#